data_56f4079327c88b5c50f9c170b5a04270
#
_entry.id   56f4079327c88b5c50f9c170b5a04270
#
_cell.length_a   1.000
_cell.length_b   1.000
_cell.length_c   1.000
_cell.angle_alpha   90.00
_cell.angle_beta   90.00
_cell.angle_gamma   90.00
#
_symmetry.space_group_name_H-M   'P 1'
#
loop_
_entity.id
_entity.type
_entity.pdbx_description
1 polymer ?
#
loop_
_entity_poly.entity_id
_entity_poly.type
_entity_poly.pdbx_seq_one_letter_code
_entity_poly.pdbx_strand_id
1 'polypeptide(L)'
;MENLKDFAKNYLNFLKSNLSVKKIETAHEIVLPFEDHIGDSIVCYVDDKKENGMFLVSDDGYIINNLIDTGINIGKKSSRRKTIEQICMLSGVSLSDDNEMTVLSSEKDLPSKVHQLAMTMLQIDDMYLTNTVRTTSYFLEDVTNFFIKNDIYFSDNVSFVGRSGLTQKFDLCFQRNKNHNERLCKAINNPTRDSLTTTVFAWLDIEKTRND
;
A
#
# COMPACT_ATOMS: atom_id res chain seq x y z
N MET A 1 32.81 -2.85 25.27
CA MET A 1 31.40 -2.41 25.24
C MET A 1 31.42 -0.92 25.52
N GLU A 2 31.10 -0.11 24.52
CA GLU A 2 30.87 1.32 24.73
C GLU A 2 29.75 1.49 25.76
N ASN A 3 29.96 2.41 26.65
CA ASN A 3 29.15 2.61 27.82
C ASN A 3 27.76 3.11 27.40
N LEU A 4 26.73 2.27 27.41
CA LEU A 4 25.36 2.60 27.07
C LEU A 4 24.81 3.86 27.80
N LYS A 5 25.52 4.37 28.81
CA LYS A 5 25.22 5.63 29.49
C LYS A 5 25.23 6.84 28.53
N ASP A 6 26.04 6.81 27.48
CA ASP A 6 26.13 7.90 26.50
C ASP A 6 25.27 7.65 25.25
N PHE A 7 24.64 6.48 25.14
CA PHE A 7 23.84 6.13 23.95
C PHE A 7 22.73 7.14 23.67
N ALA A 8 21.93 7.48 24.68
CA ALA A 8 20.81 8.41 24.50
C ALA A 8 21.29 9.79 24.04
N LYS A 9 22.41 10.28 24.58
CA LYS A 9 23.03 11.54 24.16
C LYS A 9 23.51 11.47 22.71
N ASN A 10 24.21 10.40 22.36
CA ASN A 10 24.71 10.20 21.01
C ASN A 10 23.59 10.05 19.98
N TYR A 11 22.51 9.33 20.36
CA TYR A 11 21.32 9.19 19.51
C TYR A 11 20.60 10.52 19.29
N LEU A 12 20.43 11.33 20.34
CA LEU A 12 19.85 12.67 20.23
C LEU A 12 20.73 13.59 19.35
N ASN A 13 22.05 13.51 19.48
CA ASN A 13 22.98 14.26 18.63
C ASN A 13 22.85 13.83 17.16
N PHE A 14 22.74 12.52 16.90
CA PHE A 14 22.49 12.00 15.56
C PHE A 14 21.20 12.57 14.96
N LEU A 15 20.07 12.49 15.68
CA LEU A 15 18.80 13.05 15.22
C LEU A 15 18.94 14.55 14.94
N LYS A 16 19.57 15.31 15.85
CA LYS A 16 19.77 16.75 15.69
C LYS A 16 20.66 17.10 14.49
N SER A 17 21.67 16.30 14.18
CA SER A 17 22.58 16.54 13.06
C SER A 17 21.94 16.28 11.69
N ASN A 18 20.92 15.42 11.65
CA ASN A 18 20.24 14.98 10.44
C ASN A 18 18.81 15.54 10.32
N LEU A 19 18.43 16.46 11.20
CA LEU A 19 17.17 17.20 11.13
C LEU A 19 17.45 18.62 10.65
N SER A 20 16.72 19.12 9.68
CA SER A 20 16.77 20.51 9.27
C SER A 20 15.40 21.16 9.24
N VAL A 21 15.36 22.45 9.57
CA VAL A 21 14.16 23.28 9.48
C VAL A 21 14.49 24.50 8.65
N LYS A 22 13.75 24.71 7.57
CA LYS A 22 13.96 25.82 6.66
C LYS A 22 12.65 26.53 6.41
N LYS A 23 12.67 27.87 6.48
CA LYS A 23 11.53 28.67 6.08
C LYS A 23 11.43 28.74 4.56
N ILE A 24 10.27 28.43 4.02
CA ILE A 24 9.89 28.59 2.63
C ILE A 24 8.64 29.48 2.60
N GLU A 25 8.50 30.34 1.65
CA GLU A 25 7.40 31.30 1.48
C GLU A 25 6.37 31.42 2.63
N THR A 26 5.40 30.50 2.70
CA THR A 26 4.28 30.52 3.67
C THR A 26 4.33 29.37 4.68
N ALA A 27 5.38 28.53 4.66
CA ALA A 27 5.50 27.36 5.51
C ALA A 27 6.94 27.16 6.01
N HIS A 28 7.11 26.22 6.93
CA HIS A 28 8.40 25.67 7.32
C HIS A 28 8.51 24.23 6.82
N GLU A 29 9.56 23.98 6.04
CA GLU A 29 9.98 22.65 5.63
C GLU A 29 10.80 22.02 6.77
N ILE A 30 10.43 20.83 7.18
CA ILE A 30 11.10 20.02 8.21
C ILE A 30 11.57 18.73 7.55
N VAL A 31 12.88 18.61 7.32
CA VAL A 31 13.49 17.38 6.82
C VAL A 31 13.87 16.51 8.00
N LEU A 32 13.41 15.27 8.03
CA LEU A 32 13.61 14.31 9.10
C LEU A 32 14.68 13.29 8.74
N PRO A 33 15.36 12.67 9.74
CA PRO A 33 16.40 11.69 9.52
C PRO A 33 15.83 10.28 9.20
N PHE A 34 14.86 10.24 8.29
CA PHE A 34 14.24 9.03 7.78
C PHE A 34 14.19 9.12 6.26
N GLU A 35 14.28 7.99 5.59
CA GLU A 35 14.24 7.88 4.14
C GLU A 35 13.05 7.01 3.71
N ASP A 36 12.46 7.34 2.57
CA ASP A 36 11.42 6.53 1.92
C ASP A 36 12.04 5.37 1.11
N HIS A 37 11.20 4.58 0.43
CA HIS A 37 11.62 3.41 -0.34
C HIS A 37 12.52 3.71 -1.54
N ILE A 38 12.62 4.97 -1.99
CA ILE A 38 13.52 5.39 -3.07
C ILE A 38 14.77 6.11 -2.55
N GLY A 39 14.90 6.31 -1.24
CA GLY A 39 16.04 6.93 -0.58
C GLY A 39 15.92 8.44 -0.45
N ASP A 40 14.73 9.02 -0.63
CA ASP A 40 14.47 10.43 -0.38
C ASP A 40 14.11 10.66 1.09
N SER A 41 14.56 11.79 1.63
CA SER A 41 14.26 12.14 3.03
C SER A 41 12.77 12.39 3.24
N ILE A 42 12.26 11.94 4.39
CA ILE A 42 10.90 12.28 4.82
C ILE A 42 10.84 13.75 5.19
N VAL A 43 9.92 14.47 4.52
CA VAL A 43 9.72 15.92 4.70
C VAL A 43 8.29 16.19 5.18
N CYS A 44 8.17 17.02 6.20
CA CYS A 44 6.90 17.56 6.67
C CYS A 44 6.89 19.08 6.48
N TYR A 45 5.75 19.63 6.13
CA TYR A 45 5.51 21.06 6.00
C TYR A 45 4.64 21.54 7.15
N VAL A 46 5.02 22.67 7.74
CA VAL A 46 4.22 23.33 8.80
C VAL A 46 3.81 24.69 8.28
N ASP A 47 2.50 24.90 8.12
CA ASP A 47 1.97 26.18 7.63
C ASP A 47 2.23 27.30 8.65
N ASP A 48 2.69 28.46 8.17
CA ASP A 48 2.90 29.66 9.02
C ASP A 48 1.57 30.24 9.54
N LYS A 49 0.46 29.95 8.85
CA LYS A 49 -0.87 30.45 9.24
C LYS A 49 -1.52 29.50 10.23
N LYS A 50 -1.77 30.01 11.43
CA LYS A 50 -2.56 29.29 12.43
C LYS A 50 -4.05 29.44 12.14
N GLU A 51 -4.74 28.35 11.89
CA GLU A 51 -6.19 28.29 11.91
C GLU A 51 -6.66 28.02 13.36
N ASN A 52 -7.45 28.92 13.93
CA ASN A 52 -7.91 28.80 15.32
C ASN A 52 -6.77 28.62 16.35
N GLY A 53 -5.58 29.17 16.10
CA GLY A 53 -4.42 29.03 16.96
C GLY A 53 -3.65 27.71 16.79
N MET A 54 -4.03 26.85 15.82
CA MET A 54 -3.38 25.59 15.51
C MET A 54 -2.56 25.68 14.23
N PHE A 55 -1.43 25.00 14.20
CA PHE A 55 -0.65 24.78 12.99
C PHE A 55 -1.19 23.58 12.20
N LEU A 56 -1.19 23.68 10.90
CA LEU A 56 -1.37 22.52 10.04
C LEU A 56 0.01 21.95 9.73
N VAL A 57 0.16 20.62 9.92
CA VAL A 57 1.34 19.85 9.51
C VAL A 57 0.91 18.92 8.39
N SER A 58 1.62 18.93 7.27
CA SER A 58 1.27 18.21 6.04
C SER A 58 2.47 17.47 5.45
N ASP A 59 2.20 16.40 4.67
CA ASP A 59 3.17 15.76 3.76
C ASP A 59 3.07 16.29 2.33
N ASP A 60 2.17 17.24 2.06
CA ASP A 60 1.86 17.77 0.72
C ASP A 60 1.47 16.68 -0.30
N GLY A 61 0.92 15.55 0.18
CA GLY A 61 0.50 14.43 -0.63
C GLY A 61 1.65 13.59 -1.23
N TYR A 62 2.88 13.82 -0.79
CA TYR A 62 4.08 13.24 -1.41
C TYR A 62 4.08 11.71 -1.39
N ILE A 63 3.87 11.09 -0.24
CA ILE A 63 4.04 9.63 -0.08
C ILE A 63 3.07 8.82 -0.94
N ILE A 64 1.79 9.17 -0.91
CA ILE A 64 0.76 8.41 -1.65
C ILE A 64 0.91 8.64 -3.15
N ASN A 65 1.22 9.86 -3.59
CA ASN A 65 1.42 10.15 -5.00
C ASN A 65 2.69 9.46 -5.52
N ASN A 66 3.77 9.40 -4.74
CA ASN A 66 4.98 8.66 -5.09
C ASN A 66 4.70 7.15 -5.25
N LEU A 67 3.92 6.55 -4.36
CA LEU A 67 3.48 5.15 -4.51
C LEU A 67 2.65 4.95 -5.80
N ILE A 68 1.78 5.89 -6.16
CA ILE A 68 1.01 5.84 -7.42
C ILE A 68 1.94 5.91 -8.63
N ASP A 69 2.92 6.79 -8.61
CA ASP A 69 3.89 6.98 -9.70
C ASP A 69 4.77 5.74 -9.92
N THR A 70 5.00 4.94 -8.88
CA THR A 70 5.65 3.63 -9.00
C THR A 70 4.72 2.51 -9.51
N GLY A 71 3.50 2.85 -9.93
CA GLY A 71 2.53 1.94 -10.54
C GLY A 71 1.63 1.21 -9.55
N ILE A 72 1.60 1.64 -8.28
CA ILE A 72 0.69 1.07 -7.28
C ILE A 72 -0.69 1.68 -7.45
N ASN A 73 -1.69 0.86 -7.74
CA ASN A 73 -3.08 1.32 -7.86
C ASN A 73 -3.66 1.65 -6.47
N ILE A 74 -3.83 2.95 -6.19
CA ILE A 74 -4.45 3.48 -4.95
C ILE A 74 -5.76 4.24 -5.30
N GLY A 75 -6.55 3.70 -6.23
CA GLY A 75 -7.84 4.30 -6.59
C GLY A 75 -8.82 4.34 -5.38
N LYS A 76 -9.74 5.35 -5.37
CA LYS A 76 -10.68 5.63 -4.25
C LYS A 76 -11.49 4.42 -3.74
N LYS A 77 -11.66 3.36 -4.54
CA LYS A 77 -12.40 2.14 -4.16
C LYS A 77 -11.49 0.93 -3.95
N SER A 78 -10.17 1.08 -4.05
CA SER A 78 -9.22 -0.02 -3.90
C SER A 78 -9.07 -0.44 -2.43
N SER A 79 -8.71 -1.68 -2.18
CA SER A 79 -8.35 -2.16 -0.84
C SER A 79 -7.14 -1.45 -0.28
N ARG A 80 -6.20 -1.05 -1.13
CA ARG A 80 -5.04 -0.26 -0.73
C ARG A 80 -5.47 1.09 -0.16
N ARG A 81 -6.39 1.80 -0.80
CA ARG A 81 -6.94 3.05 -0.28
C ARG A 81 -7.58 2.86 1.10
N LYS A 82 -8.39 1.82 1.28
CA LYS A 82 -9.00 1.50 2.58
C LYS A 82 -7.95 1.20 3.65
N THR A 83 -6.87 0.50 3.30
CA THR A 83 -5.76 0.24 4.23
C THR A 83 -5.06 1.54 4.62
N ILE A 84 -4.80 2.44 3.67
CA ILE A 84 -4.21 3.77 3.95
C ILE A 84 -5.14 4.59 4.86
N GLU A 85 -6.43 4.63 4.57
CA GLU A 85 -7.43 5.31 5.40
C GLU A 85 -7.47 4.76 6.82
N GLN A 86 -7.36 3.43 6.99
CA GLN A 86 -7.26 2.80 8.31
C GLN A 86 -5.97 3.18 9.04
N ILE A 87 -4.82 3.17 8.36
CA ILE A 87 -3.55 3.59 8.96
C ILE A 87 -3.66 5.05 9.42
N CYS A 88 -4.12 5.96 8.57
CA CYS A 88 -4.31 7.37 8.92
C CYS A 88 -5.26 7.53 10.12
N MET A 89 -6.41 6.86 10.10
CA MET A 89 -7.40 6.92 11.19
C MET A 89 -6.80 6.42 12.52
N LEU A 90 -6.09 5.30 12.53
CA LEU A 90 -5.47 4.74 13.73
C LEU A 90 -4.34 5.63 14.26
N SER A 91 -3.63 6.31 13.36
CA SER A 91 -2.57 7.25 13.69
C SER A 91 -3.10 8.65 14.06
N GLY A 92 -4.41 8.92 13.94
CA GLY A 92 -4.97 10.26 14.18
C GLY A 92 -4.48 11.30 13.15
N VAL A 93 -4.25 10.87 11.91
CA VAL A 93 -3.89 11.69 10.76
C VAL A 93 -5.09 11.80 9.83
N SER A 94 -5.38 12.99 9.33
CA SER A 94 -6.43 13.21 8.34
C SER A 94 -5.88 12.95 6.94
N LEU A 95 -6.71 12.37 6.06
CA LEU A 95 -6.36 12.11 4.67
C LEU A 95 -7.36 12.82 3.75
N SER A 96 -6.85 13.66 2.87
CA SER A 96 -7.65 14.38 1.88
C SER A 96 -7.98 13.52 0.64
N ASP A 97 -8.87 14.03 -0.19
CA ASP A 97 -9.18 13.43 -1.50
C ASP A 97 -8.00 13.52 -2.49
N ASP A 98 -7.12 14.49 -2.29
CA ASP A 98 -5.93 14.74 -3.10
C ASP A 98 -4.68 14.01 -2.57
N ASN A 99 -4.87 13.01 -1.68
CA ASN A 99 -3.85 12.16 -1.08
C ASN A 99 -2.95 12.86 -0.04
N GLU A 100 -3.27 14.07 0.36
CA GLU A 100 -2.53 14.80 1.37
C GLU A 100 -2.86 14.28 2.77
N MET A 101 -1.83 13.99 3.55
CA MET A 101 -1.91 13.62 4.95
C MET A 101 -1.63 14.82 5.83
N THR A 102 -2.54 15.11 6.76
CA THR A 102 -2.44 16.29 7.61
C THR A 102 -2.72 15.97 9.08
N VAL A 103 -2.14 16.78 9.96
CA VAL A 103 -2.45 16.77 11.39
C VAL A 103 -2.43 18.21 11.96
N LEU A 104 -3.42 18.53 12.80
CA LEU A 104 -3.45 19.81 13.50
C LEU A 104 -2.63 19.73 14.79
N SER A 105 -1.89 20.79 15.10
CA SER A 105 -1.00 20.86 16.26
C SER A 105 -1.04 22.18 16.98
N SER A 106 -1.03 22.14 18.32
CA SER A 106 -0.63 23.28 19.12
C SER A 106 0.89 23.52 18.97
N GLU A 107 1.35 24.71 19.29
CA GLU A 107 2.80 25.01 19.28
C GLU A 107 3.61 24.08 20.19
N LYS A 108 3.04 23.76 21.35
CA LYS A 108 3.67 22.86 22.34
C LYS A 108 3.81 21.42 21.83
N ASP A 109 2.81 20.93 21.09
CA ASP A 109 2.76 19.55 20.65
C ASP A 109 3.36 19.35 19.25
N LEU A 110 3.79 20.45 18.60
CA LEU A 110 4.27 20.43 17.22
C LEU A 110 5.34 19.36 16.95
N PRO A 111 6.40 19.19 17.78
CA PRO A 111 7.40 18.15 17.53
C PRO A 111 6.81 16.73 17.55
N SER A 112 5.87 16.47 18.47
CA SER A 112 5.23 15.15 18.55
C SER A 112 4.29 14.88 17.39
N LYS A 113 3.63 15.93 16.86
CA LYS A 113 2.73 15.83 15.72
C LYS A 113 3.47 15.65 14.40
N VAL A 114 4.60 16.34 14.23
CA VAL A 114 5.52 16.09 13.11
C VAL A 114 6.02 14.65 13.14
N HIS A 115 6.46 14.16 14.29
CA HIS A 115 6.88 12.77 14.45
C HIS A 115 5.75 11.78 14.16
N GLN A 116 4.52 12.04 14.65
CA GLN A 116 3.32 11.22 14.37
C GLN A 116 3.06 11.12 12.87
N LEU A 117 3.07 12.26 12.15
CA LEU A 117 2.88 12.29 10.70
C LEU A 117 3.98 11.50 9.99
N ALA A 118 5.25 11.74 10.32
CA ALA A 118 6.38 11.04 9.72
C ALA A 118 6.32 9.52 9.89
N MET A 119 5.95 9.03 11.07
CA MET A 119 5.76 7.60 11.31
C MET A 119 4.60 7.03 10.48
N THR A 120 3.53 7.79 10.27
CA THR A 120 2.41 7.41 9.40
C THR A 120 2.84 7.37 7.93
N MET A 121 3.64 8.35 7.49
CA MET A 121 4.23 8.39 6.15
C MET A 121 5.07 7.13 5.88
N LEU A 122 5.99 6.79 6.77
CA LEU A 122 6.84 5.59 6.66
C LEU A 122 6.01 4.29 6.63
N GLN A 123 5.00 4.19 7.50
CA GLN A 123 4.12 3.01 7.53
C GLN A 123 3.35 2.83 6.22
N ILE A 124 2.94 3.92 5.58
CA ILE A 124 2.27 3.88 4.27
C ILE A 124 3.28 3.59 3.17
N ASP A 125 4.46 4.18 3.25
CA ASP A 125 5.56 3.94 2.30
C ASP A 125 5.99 2.47 2.28
N ASP A 126 6.02 1.79 3.42
CA ASP A 126 6.26 0.34 3.53
C ASP A 126 5.29 -0.52 2.70
N MET A 127 4.17 0.03 2.24
CA MET A 127 3.28 -0.66 1.31
C MET A 127 3.95 -0.94 -0.04
N TYR A 128 5.01 -0.22 -0.40
CA TYR A 128 5.85 -0.55 -1.54
C TYR A 128 6.45 -1.96 -1.43
N LEU A 129 6.96 -2.33 -0.27
CA LEU A 129 7.53 -3.67 -0.01
C LEU A 129 6.48 -4.80 -0.09
N THR A 130 5.23 -4.48 0.22
CA THR A 130 4.14 -5.46 0.10
C THR A 130 3.69 -5.67 -1.34
N ASN A 131 4.16 -4.84 -2.27
CA ASN A 131 3.78 -4.91 -3.68
C ASN A 131 4.21 -6.22 -4.35
N THR A 132 5.32 -6.83 -3.95
CA THR A 132 5.83 -8.09 -4.52
C THR A 132 5.14 -9.34 -4.00
N VAL A 133 4.62 -9.36 -2.79
CA VAL A 133 4.02 -10.54 -2.14
C VAL A 133 2.49 -10.51 -2.14
N ARG A 134 1.88 -9.32 -2.03
CA ARG A 134 0.41 -9.13 -2.03
C ARG A 134 -0.17 -8.73 -3.39
N THR A 135 0.64 -8.47 -4.40
CA THR A 135 0.19 -8.06 -5.74
C THR A 135 -0.82 -9.03 -6.35
N THR A 136 -0.68 -10.32 -6.07
CA THR A 136 -1.64 -11.31 -6.60
C THR A 136 -3.03 -11.13 -5.97
N SER A 137 -3.12 -10.84 -4.67
CA SER A 137 -4.42 -10.67 -4.00
C SER A 137 -5.10 -9.34 -4.39
N TYR A 138 -4.37 -8.26 -4.48
CA TYR A 138 -4.92 -6.96 -4.91
C TYR A 138 -5.28 -6.96 -6.40
N PHE A 139 -4.44 -7.57 -7.25
CA PHE A 139 -4.75 -7.74 -8.66
C PHE A 139 -6.01 -8.59 -8.85
N LEU A 140 -6.14 -9.70 -8.12
CA LEU A 140 -7.33 -10.54 -8.16
C LEU A 140 -8.57 -9.76 -7.71
N GLU A 141 -8.45 -8.94 -6.67
CA GLU A 141 -9.55 -8.08 -6.22
C GLU A 141 -9.95 -7.04 -7.27
N ASP A 142 -8.98 -6.39 -7.92
CA ASP A 142 -9.26 -5.45 -9.01
C ASP A 142 -9.99 -6.16 -10.17
N VAL A 143 -9.57 -7.38 -10.52
CA VAL A 143 -10.20 -8.22 -11.55
C VAL A 143 -11.62 -8.63 -11.14
N THR A 144 -11.84 -9.08 -9.91
CA THR A 144 -13.16 -9.47 -9.41
C THR A 144 -14.11 -8.28 -9.34
N ASN A 145 -13.63 -7.11 -8.88
CA ASN A 145 -14.40 -5.87 -8.86
C ASN A 145 -14.82 -5.43 -10.28
N PHE A 146 -13.95 -5.61 -11.27
CA PHE A 146 -14.29 -5.35 -12.67
C PHE A 146 -15.43 -6.27 -13.15
N PHE A 147 -15.40 -7.57 -12.85
CA PHE A 147 -16.46 -8.49 -13.23
C PHE A 147 -17.76 -8.20 -12.52
N ILE A 148 -17.75 -7.91 -11.22
CA ILE A 148 -18.94 -7.52 -10.46
C ILE A 148 -19.58 -6.25 -11.05
N LYS A 149 -18.76 -5.23 -11.37
CA LYS A 149 -19.24 -3.97 -11.95
C LYS A 149 -19.90 -4.14 -13.32
N ASN A 150 -19.50 -5.17 -14.06
CA ASN A 150 -20.05 -5.47 -15.39
C ASN A 150 -21.08 -6.62 -15.38
N ASP A 151 -21.64 -6.96 -14.22
CA ASP A 151 -22.66 -8.03 -14.04
C ASP A 151 -22.20 -9.39 -14.59
N ILE A 152 -20.89 -9.69 -14.52
CA ILE A 152 -20.33 -10.97 -14.94
C ILE A 152 -20.26 -11.89 -13.72
N TYR A 153 -21.05 -12.97 -13.73
CA TYR A 153 -21.12 -13.93 -12.63
C TYR A 153 -19.97 -14.94 -12.69
N PHE A 154 -19.35 -15.19 -11.53
CA PHE A 154 -18.28 -16.16 -11.34
C PHE A 154 -18.32 -16.75 -9.93
N SER A 155 -17.63 -17.87 -9.73
CA SER A 155 -17.28 -18.39 -8.41
C SER A 155 -15.79 -18.17 -8.19
N ASP A 156 -15.39 -17.77 -6.99
CA ASP A 156 -14.02 -17.57 -6.60
C ASP A 156 -13.43 -18.77 -5.83
N ASN A 157 -12.10 -18.85 -5.75
CA ASN A 157 -11.36 -19.85 -4.97
C ASN A 157 -11.80 -21.31 -5.21
N VAL A 158 -12.00 -21.69 -6.48
CA VAL A 158 -12.38 -23.06 -6.84
C VAL A 158 -11.21 -24.01 -6.83
N SER A 159 -11.46 -25.27 -6.42
CA SER A 159 -10.42 -26.28 -6.31
C SER A 159 -10.89 -27.59 -6.91
N PHE A 160 -9.98 -28.30 -7.62
CA PHE A 160 -10.23 -29.58 -8.24
C PHE A 160 -9.11 -30.56 -7.93
N VAL A 161 -9.44 -31.84 -7.70
CA VAL A 161 -8.41 -32.88 -7.57
C VAL A 161 -8.00 -33.34 -8.98
N GLY A 162 -6.73 -33.18 -9.30
CA GLY A 162 -6.16 -33.58 -10.58
C GLY A 162 -5.89 -35.09 -10.67
N ARG A 163 -5.49 -35.57 -11.86
CA ARG A 163 -5.09 -36.97 -12.11
C ARG A 163 -3.86 -37.38 -11.29
N SER A 164 -3.00 -36.43 -10.98
CA SER A 164 -1.84 -36.62 -10.11
C SER A 164 -2.20 -36.87 -8.63
N GLY A 165 -3.47 -36.68 -8.24
CA GLY A 165 -3.92 -36.67 -6.85
C GLY A 165 -3.69 -35.34 -6.15
N LEU A 166 -3.08 -34.36 -6.79
CA LEU A 166 -2.86 -33.03 -6.23
C LEU A 166 -4.13 -32.18 -6.39
N THR A 167 -4.37 -31.31 -5.41
CA THR A 167 -5.44 -30.32 -5.48
C THR A 167 -4.97 -29.10 -6.24
N GLN A 168 -5.58 -28.85 -7.39
CA GLN A 168 -5.33 -27.68 -8.24
C GLN A 168 -6.32 -26.58 -7.90
N LYS A 169 -5.80 -25.35 -7.67
CA LYS A 169 -6.61 -24.18 -7.28
C LYS A 169 -6.66 -23.18 -8.43
N PHE A 170 -7.85 -22.66 -8.70
CA PHE A 170 -8.08 -21.57 -9.65
C PHE A 170 -8.77 -20.41 -8.94
N ASP A 171 -8.43 -19.21 -9.36
CA ASP A 171 -8.90 -18.01 -8.68
C ASP A 171 -10.35 -17.71 -9.02
N LEU A 172 -10.75 -17.95 -10.28
CA LEU A 172 -12.12 -17.73 -10.75
C LEU A 172 -12.61 -18.89 -11.61
N CYS A 173 -13.91 -19.14 -11.52
CA CYS A 173 -14.65 -20.07 -12.39
C CYS A 173 -15.87 -19.38 -12.95
N PHE A 174 -15.98 -19.30 -14.28
CA PHE A 174 -17.16 -18.85 -14.98
C PHE A 174 -18.02 -20.04 -15.33
N GLN A 175 -19.24 -20.05 -14.80
CA GLN A 175 -20.17 -21.15 -14.97
C GLN A 175 -20.55 -21.37 -16.44
N ARG A 176 -20.86 -22.62 -16.77
CA ARG A 176 -21.38 -23.02 -18.08
C ARG A 176 -22.70 -22.29 -18.39
N ASN A 177 -22.84 -21.85 -19.63
CA ASN A 177 -24.08 -21.33 -20.17
C ASN A 177 -24.38 -21.94 -21.56
N LYS A 178 -25.48 -21.52 -22.20
CA LYS A 178 -25.89 -22.06 -23.52
C LYS A 178 -24.84 -21.90 -24.62
N ASN A 179 -23.95 -20.90 -24.52
CA ASN A 179 -23.02 -20.51 -25.57
C ASN A 179 -21.56 -20.84 -25.23
N HIS A 180 -21.26 -21.14 -23.96
CA HIS A 180 -19.90 -21.33 -23.48
C HIS A 180 -19.82 -22.45 -22.45
N ASN A 181 -18.78 -23.26 -22.57
CA ASN A 181 -18.42 -24.23 -21.53
C ASN A 181 -17.92 -23.51 -20.27
N GLU A 182 -17.82 -24.22 -19.17
CA GLU A 182 -17.21 -23.71 -17.94
C GLU A 182 -15.75 -23.30 -18.20
N ARG A 183 -15.36 -22.14 -17.69
CA ARG A 183 -14.00 -21.61 -17.88
C ARG A 183 -13.36 -21.32 -16.53
N LEU A 184 -12.16 -21.85 -16.35
CA LEU A 184 -11.32 -21.60 -15.18
C LEU A 184 -10.31 -20.51 -15.50
N CYS A 185 -10.08 -19.61 -14.55
CA CYS A 185 -9.10 -18.55 -14.70
C CYS A 185 -8.13 -18.54 -13.52
N LYS A 186 -6.88 -18.26 -13.86
CA LYS A 186 -5.80 -17.97 -12.92
C LYS A 186 -5.36 -16.53 -13.14
N ALA A 187 -5.44 -15.69 -12.13
CA ALA A 187 -4.99 -14.31 -12.19
C ALA A 187 -3.47 -14.26 -11.95
N ILE A 188 -2.71 -13.83 -12.94
CA ILE A 188 -1.25 -13.73 -12.86
C ILE A 188 -0.86 -12.27 -13.08
N ASN A 189 -0.54 -11.57 -11.99
CA ASN A 189 -0.17 -10.16 -12.06
C ASN A 189 1.23 -9.95 -12.66
N ASN A 190 2.19 -10.80 -12.33
CA ASN A 190 3.54 -10.75 -12.91
C ASN A 190 3.89 -12.11 -13.52
N PRO A 191 3.66 -12.32 -14.84
CA PRO A 191 3.86 -13.61 -15.49
C PRO A 191 5.35 -13.95 -15.60
N THR A 192 5.77 -14.96 -14.84
CA THR A 192 7.09 -15.59 -14.94
C THR A 192 6.95 -16.93 -15.64
N ARG A 193 8.07 -17.50 -16.14
CA ARG A 193 8.08 -18.84 -16.73
C ARG A 193 7.52 -19.88 -15.76
N ASP A 194 7.88 -19.79 -14.47
CA ASP A 194 7.46 -20.75 -13.45
C ASP A 194 5.97 -20.63 -13.14
N SER A 195 5.44 -19.41 -13.02
CA SER A 195 4.00 -19.20 -12.78
C SER A 195 3.15 -19.69 -13.96
N LEU A 196 3.60 -19.46 -15.20
CA LEU A 196 2.93 -19.96 -16.38
C LEU A 196 3.01 -21.49 -16.47
N THR A 197 4.18 -22.09 -16.25
CA THR A 197 4.37 -23.55 -16.26
C THR A 197 3.48 -24.22 -15.20
N THR A 198 3.43 -23.68 -13.98
CA THR A 198 2.57 -24.20 -12.91
C THR A 198 1.08 -24.09 -13.28
N THR A 199 0.66 -22.99 -13.91
CA THR A 199 -0.74 -22.81 -14.33
C THR A 199 -1.12 -23.79 -15.44
N VAL A 200 -0.25 -23.96 -16.43
CA VAL A 200 -0.46 -24.94 -17.51
C VAL A 200 -0.50 -26.37 -16.97
N PHE A 201 0.41 -26.72 -16.06
CA PHE A 201 0.38 -28.02 -15.39
C PHE A 201 -0.94 -28.24 -14.64
N ALA A 202 -1.38 -27.28 -13.86
CA ALA A 202 -2.65 -27.36 -13.12
C ALA A 202 -3.84 -27.61 -14.05
N TRP A 203 -3.88 -26.93 -15.19
CA TRP A 203 -4.91 -27.14 -16.21
C TRP A 203 -4.84 -28.56 -16.81
N LEU A 204 -3.69 -29.00 -17.31
CA LEU A 204 -3.49 -30.32 -17.91
C LEU A 204 -3.79 -31.47 -16.95
N ASP A 205 -3.56 -31.27 -15.66
CA ASP A 205 -3.81 -32.25 -14.60
C ASP A 205 -5.31 -32.47 -14.37
N ILE A 206 -6.15 -31.43 -14.55
CA ILE A 206 -7.60 -31.51 -14.34
C ILE A 206 -8.41 -31.68 -15.63
N GLU A 207 -7.87 -31.29 -16.79
CA GLU A 207 -8.59 -31.26 -18.07
C GLU A 207 -9.36 -32.57 -18.36
N LYS A 208 -8.70 -33.73 -18.17
CA LYS A 208 -9.31 -35.04 -18.44
C LYS A 208 -10.12 -35.63 -17.28
N THR A 209 -10.12 -35.01 -16.13
CA THR A 209 -10.96 -35.42 -14.97
C THR A 209 -12.30 -34.72 -14.97
N ARG A 210 -12.47 -33.74 -15.82
CA ARG A 210 -13.72 -32.96 -15.98
C ARG A 210 -14.52 -33.55 -17.14
N ASN A 211 -15.74 -33.97 -16.84
CA ASN A 211 -16.73 -34.32 -17.86
C ASN A 211 -17.40 -33.01 -18.32
N ASP A 212 -16.84 -32.35 -19.32
CA ASP A 212 -17.47 -31.19 -19.96
C ASP A 212 -18.50 -31.62 -21.01
#